data_33eacd6faa50079d902935511669ebeb
#
_entry.id   33eacd6faa50079d902935511669ebeb
#
_cell.length_a   1.000
_cell.length_b   1.000
_cell.length_c   1.000
_cell.angle_alpha   90.00
_cell.angle_beta   90.00
_cell.angle_gamma   90.00
#
_symmetry.space_group_name_H-M   'P 1'
#
loop_
_entity.id
_entity.type
_entity.pdbx_description
1 polymer ?
#
loop_
_entity_poly.entity_id
_entity_poly.type
_entity_poly.pdbx_seq_one_letter_code
_entity_poly.pdbx_strand_id
1 'polypeptide(L)'
;MAKKILIVNVNWVGDVIFSTPFIRAVGEANPDAYIACLLHPRCAEALEGNPRLNEIIVYYEETRHKTLFGKLKLIAYLRAKRFDTAFILHRSFTKALLVFLSGIRERIGYATKNRTLFLTKAVEEPTEETHKVEYFLNIARAAGIPARDASYEFFIQDSDRRFIRDLLAKSGLGDEAFVVVICPGGNWNPKRWPR
;
A
#
# COMPACT_ATOMS: atom_id res chain seq x y z
N MET A 1 2.13 -15.72 -20.46
CA MET A 1 2.69 -15.57 -19.08
C MET A 1 1.71 -14.75 -18.27
N ALA A 2 1.51 -15.09 -17.00
CA ALA A 2 0.67 -14.29 -16.11
C ALA A 2 1.22 -12.86 -15.97
N LYS A 3 0.33 -11.85 -15.98
CA LYS A 3 0.68 -10.43 -15.81
C LYS A 3 1.32 -10.21 -14.43
N LYS A 4 2.39 -9.42 -14.36
CA LYS A 4 3.05 -9.06 -13.10
C LYS A 4 2.81 -7.59 -12.79
N ILE A 5 2.20 -7.31 -11.65
CA ILE A 5 1.77 -5.98 -11.25
C ILE A 5 2.51 -5.56 -9.98
N LEU A 6 3.07 -4.37 -9.98
CA LEU A 6 3.65 -3.73 -8.80
C LEU A 6 2.74 -2.60 -8.31
N ILE A 7 2.34 -2.62 -7.06
CA ILE A 7 1.65 -1.51 -6.40
C ILE A 7 2.65 -0.78 -5.50
N VAL A 8 3.00 0.46 -5.83
CA VAL A 8 3.86 1.31 -4.99
C VAL A 8 2.98 2.11 -4.05
N ASN A 9 2.88 1.62 -2.82
CA ASN A 9 1.94 2.12 -1.84
C ASN A 9 2.48 3.34 -1.06
N VAL A 10 1.62 3.91 -0.23
CA VAL A 10 1.90 5.04 0.66
C VAL A 10 2.62 4.60 1.94
N ASN A 11 3.03 5.56 2.79
CA ASN A 11 3.91 5.29 3.94
C ASN A 11 3.21 5.32 5.31
N TRP A 12 1.91 5.58 5.37
CA TRP A 12 1.15 5.67 6.61
C TRP A 12 0.15 4.52 6.71
N VAL A 13 0.08 3.86 7.87
CA VAL A 13 -0.75 2.66 8.10
C VAL A 13 -2.21 2.91 7.72
N GLY A 14 -2.80 4.03 8.17
CA GLY A 14 -4.18 4.38 7.84
C GLY A 14 -4.40 4.55 6.32
N ASP A 15 -3.49 5.25 5.63
CA ASP A 15 -3.58 5.43 4.18
C ASP A 15 -3.38 4.09 3.43
N VAL A 16 -2.56 3.17 3.97
CA VAL A 16 -2.39 1.82 3.41
C VAL A 16 -3.67 1.01 3.54
N ILE A 17 -4.36 1.08 4.68
CA ILE A 17 -5.69 0.46 4.84
C ILE A 17 -6.69 1.07 3.84
N PHE A 18 -6.69 2.39 3.66
CA PHE A 18 -7.53 3.06 2.66
C PHE A 18 -7.18 2.70 1.20
N SER A 19 -6.00 2.11 0.96
CA SER A 19 -5.63 1.60 -0.38
C SER A 19 -6.12 0.17 -0.64
N THR A 20 -6.68 -0.55 0.35
CA THR A 20 -7.11 -1.94 0.17
C THR A 20 -8.25 -2.12 -0.85
N PRO A 21 -9.22 -1.20 -1.00
CA PRO A 21 -10.19 -1.26 -2.09
C PRO A 21 -9.55 -1.18 -3.47
N PHE A 22 -8.47 -0.39 -3.61
CA PHE A 22 -7.69 -0.33 -4.84
C PHE A 22 -6.99 -1.69 -5.11
N ILE A 23 -6.36 -2.29 -4.09
CA ILE A 23 -5.70 -3.61 -4.20
C ILE A 23 -6.73 -4.67 -4.62
N ARG A 24 -7.92 -4.64 -4.01
CA ARG A 24 -9.04 -5.52 -4.37
C ARG A 24 -9.44 -5.35 -5.83
N ALA A 25 -9.72 -4.12 -6.28
CA ALA A 25 -10.12 -3.84 -7.65
C ALA A 25 -9.08 -4.31 -8.68
N VAL A 26 -7.78 -4.10 -8.39
CA VAL A 26 -6.69 -4.59 -9.25
C VAL A 26 -6.65 -6.12 -9.27
N GLY A 27 -6.81 -6.79 -8.12
CA GLY A 27 -6.81 -8.25 -8.02
C GLY A 27 -8.00 -8.89 -8.75
N GLU A 28 -9.20 -8.36 -8.56
CA GLU A 28 -10.41 -8.85 -9.22
C GLU A 28 -10.38 -8.68 -10.74
N ALA A 29 -9.80 -7.57 -11.23
CA ALA A 29 -9.63 -7.34 -12.65
C ALA A 29 -8.48 -8.18 -13.27
N ASN A 30 -7.62 -8.79 -12.46
CA ASN A 30 -6.48 -9.57 -12.91
C ASN A 30 -6.30 -10.83 -12.03
N PRO A 31 -7.23 -11.78 -12.06
CA PRO A 31 -7.24 -12.92 -11.11
C PRO A 31 -6.01 -13.82 -11.19
N ASP A 32 -5.39 -13.92 -12.36
CA ASP A 32 -4.18 -14.75 -12.58
C ASP A 32 -2.88 -13.95 -12.47
N ALA A 33 -2.94 -12.66 -12.11
CA ALA A 33 -1.75 -11.83 -12.04
C ALA A 33 -0.95 -12.09 -10.77
N TYR A 34 0.37 -12.00 -10.90
CA TYR A 34 1.26 -11.89 -9.75
C TYR A 34 1.29 -10.42 -9.28
N ILE A 35 0.77 -10.15 -8.10
CA ILE A 35 0.67 -8.80 -7.55
C ILE A 35 1.61 -8.65 -6.36
N ALA A 36 2.55 -7.71 -6.46
CA ALA A 36 3.44 -7.32 -5.37
C ALA A 36 3.14 -5.90 -4.90
N CYS A 37 3.28 -5.67 -3.61
CA CYS A 37 3.11 -4.34 -3.01
C CYS A 37 4.44 -3.83 -2.42
N LEU A 38 4.95 -2.72 -2.95
CA LEU A 38 6.13 -2.02 -2.43
C LEU A 38 5.68 -0.96 -1.43
N LEU A 39 6.13 -1.06 -0.17
CA LEU A 39 5.68 -0.17 0.89
C LEU A 39 6.75 0.04 1.99
N HIS A 40 6.48 1.00 2.87
CA HIS A 40 7.35 1.32 4.01
C HIS A 40 7.28 0.21 5.08
N PRO A 41 8.38 -0.11 5.82
CA PRO A 41 8.41 -1.17 6.83
C PRO A 41 7.27 -1.12 7.84
N ARG A 42 6.95 0.09 8.36
CA ARG A 42 5.86 0.29 9.35
C ARG A 42 4.47 -0.12 8.88
N CYS A 43 4.30 -0.33 7.56
CA CYS A 43 3.03 -0.63 6.95
C CYS A 43 2.92 -2.10 6.49
N ALA A 44 3.99 -2.89 6.60
CA ALA A 44 4.02 -4.25 6.07
C ALA A 44 2.94 -5.13 6.72
N GLU A 45 2.86 -5.11 8.03
CA GLU A 45 1.91 -5.89 8.82
C GLU A 45 0.44 -5.58 8.47
N ALA A 46 0.13 -4.34 8.05
CA ALA A 46 -1.23 -3.95 7.69
C ALA A 46 -1.77 -4.65 6.43
N LEU A 47 -0.90 -5.22 5.60
CA LEU A 47 -1.26 -5.95 4.39
C LEU A 47 -0.91 -7.44 4.44
N GLU A 48 -0.32 -7.91 5.54
CA GLU A 48 -0.08 -9.34 5.74
C GLU A 48 -1.40 -10.12 5.70
N GLY A 49 -1.38 -11.26 5.04
CA GLY A 49 -2.58 -12.08 4.86
C GLY A 49 -3.58 -11.56 3.83
N ASN A 50 -3.30 -10.45 3.13
CA ASN A 50 -4.18 -10.03 2.04
C ASN A 50 -4.11 -11.05 0.89
N PRO A 51 -5.23 -11.75 0.57
CA PRO A 51 -5.23 -12.88 -0.37
C PRO A 51 -4.96 -12.46 -1.82
N ARG A 52 -4.98 -11.16 -2.11
CA ARG A 52 -4.73 -10.63 -3.46
C ARG A 52 -3.27 -10.26 -3.70
N LEU A 53 -2.43 -10.29 -2.64
CA LEU A 53 -1.01 -10.00 -2.73
C LEU A 53 -0.19 -11.28 -2.68
N ASN A 54 0.67 -11.48 -3.67
CA ASN A 54 1.63 -12.58 -3.70
C ASN A 54 2.92 -12.21 -2.97
N GLU A 55 3.25 -10.91 -2.87
CA GLU A 55 4.50 -10.48 -2.24
C GLU A 55 4.37 -9.08 -1.64
N ILE A 56 4.95 -8.90 -0.46
CA ILE A 56 5.18 -7.59 0.16
C ILE A 56 6.68 -7.28 0.04
N ILE A 57 7.01 -6.20 -0.70
CA ILE A 57 8.37 -5.71 -0.89
C ILE A 57 8.58 -4.51 0.02
N VAL A 58 9.51 -4.62 0.97
CA VAL A 58 9.74 -3.55 1.94
C VAL A 58 10.79 -2.56 1.43
N TYR A 59 10.42 -1.28 1.36
CA TYR A 59 11.29 -0.18 0.98
C TYR A 59 11.79 0.57 2.22
N TYR A 60 13.01 0.29 2.63
CA TYR A 60 13.68 0.90 3.79
C TYR A 60 14.28 2.27 3.42
N GLU A 61 13.44 3.29 3.22
CA GLU A 61 13.86 4.63 2.74
C GLU A 61 14.90 5.30 3.66
N GLU A 62 14.78 5.10 4.95
CA GLU A 62 15.58 5.79 5.98
C GLU A 62 16.88 5.06 6.32
N THR A 63 17.02 3.80 5.94
CA THR A 63 18.15 2.93 6.27
C THR A 63 18.79 2.30 5.03
N ARG A 64 18.45 1.06 4.71
CA ARG A 64 19.07 0.25 3.64
C ARG A 64 19.03 0.93 2.26
N HIS A 65 17.92 1.60 1.93
CA HIS A 65 17.72 2.25 0.63
C HIS A 65 17.88 3.78 0.68
N LYS A 66 18.48 4.33 1.76
CA LYS A 66 18.79 5.75 1.89
C LYS A 66 19.87 6.17 0.89
N THR A 67 20.90 5.35 0.74
CA THR A 67 22.05 5.61 -0.13
C THR A 67 21.70 5.33 -1.61
N LEU A 68 22.47 5.94 -2.52
CA LEU A 68 22.35 5.69 -3.95
C LEU A 68 22.54 4.20 -4.27
N PHE A 69 23.54 3.56 -3.66
CA PHE A 69 23.80 2.12 -3.85
C PHE A 69 22.64 1.25 -3.37
N GLY A 70 22.02 1.60 -2.24
CA GLY A 70 20.80 0.90 -1.77
C GLY A 70 19.64 1.04 -2.74
N LYS A 71 19.43 2.23 -3.32
CA LYS A 71 18.42 2.45 -4.36
C LYS A 71 18.70 1.66 -5.63
N LEU A 72 19.97 1.61 -6.07
CA LEU A 72 20.37 0.81 -7.23
C LEU A 72 20.13 -0.70 -7.00
N LYS A 73 20.36 -1.21 -5.79
CA LYS A 73 20.03 -2.60 -5.43
C LYS A 73 18.52 -2.86 -5.55
N LEU A 74 17.68 -1.94 -5.06
CA LEU A 74 16.22 -2.07 -5.19
C LEU A 74 15.78 -2.01 -6.66
N ILE A 75 16.35 -1.10 -7.46
CA ILE A 75 16.08 -1.02 -8.90
C ILE A 75 16.44 -2.35 -9.59
N ALA A 76 17.61 -2.90 -9.31
CA ALA A 76 18.04 -4.18 -9.87
C ALA A 76 17.12 -5.32 -9.45
N TYR A 77 16.69 -5.34 -8.19
CA TYR A 77 15.73 -6.33 -7.68
C TYR A 77 14.38 -6.23 -8.41
N LEU A 78 13.79 -5.02 -8.51
CA LEU A 78 12.53 -4.82 -9.21
C LEU A 78 12.63 -5.17 -10.70
N ARG A 79 13.76 -4.83 -11.34
CA ARG A 79 14.05 -5.19 -12.74
C ARG A 79 14.10 -6.71 -12.96
N ALA A 80 14.73 -7.44 -12.04
CA ALA A 80 14.80 -8.90 -12.09
C ALA A 80 13.43 -9.58 -11.95
N LYS A 81 12.49 -8.94 -11.23
CA LYS A 81 11.12 -9.44 -11.10
C LYS A 81 10.30 -9.32 -12.40
N ARG A 82 10.68 -8.42 -13.32
CA ARG A 82 10.03 -8.21 -14.64
C ARG A 82 8.54 -7.89 -14.52
N PHE A 83 8.20 -6.88 -13.71
CA PHE A 83 6.83 -6.37 -13.66
C PHE A 83 6.43 -5.74 -15.00
N ASP A 84 5.19 -5.97 -15.42
CA ASP A 84 4.62 -5.40 -16.65
C ASP A 84 4.03 -4.02 -16.39
N THR A 85 3.31 -3.89 -15.27
CA THR A 85 2.58 -2.68 -14.87
C THR A 85 2.96 -2.28 -13.45
N ALA A 86 3.12 -0.99 -13.20
CA ALA A 86 3.23 -0.41 -11.88
C ALA A 86 2.16 0.65 -11.63
N PHE A 87 1.42 0.50 -10.56
CA PHE A 87 0.54 1.53 -10.02
C PHE A 87 1.26 2.29 -8.91
N ILE A 88 1.40 3.61 -9.04
CA ILE A 88 2.16 4.44 -8.11
C ILE A 88 1.20 5.33 -7.32
N LEU A 89 0.70 4.81 -6.18
CA LEU A 89 -0.23 5.50 -5.29
C LEU A 89 0.47 6.63 -4.51
N HIS A 90 1.75 6.44 -4.21
CA HIS A 90 2.55 7.43 -3.50
C HIS A 90 2.90 8.63 -4.41
N ARG A 91 2.80 9.85 -3.87
CA ARG A 91 3.07 11.12 -4.63
C ARG A 91 4.56 11.46 -4.81
N SER A 92 5.48 10.59 -4.39
CA SER A 92 6.93 10.86 -4.42
C SER A 92 7.50 10.81 -5.83
N PHE A 93 8.27 11.84 -6.19
CA PHE A 93 9.11 11.85 -7.38
C PHE A 93 10.12 10.70 -7.37
N THR A 94 10.80 10.48 -6.24
CA THR A 94 11.82 9.42 -6.10
C THR A 94 11.24 8.03 -6.38
N LYS A 95 10.03 7.73 -5.87
CA LYS A 95 9.39 6.42 -6.12
C LYS A 95 9.02 6.24 -7.59
N ALA A 96 8.54 7.29 -8.26
CA ALA A 96 8.26 7.24 -9.69
C ALA A 96 9.55 7.02 -10.51
N LEU A 97 10.63 7.70 -10.16
CA LEU A 97 11.94 7.53 -10.78
C LEU A 97 12.49 6.10 -10.57
N LEU A 98 12.40 5.53 -9.36
CA LEU A 98 12.81 4.16 -9.08
C LEU A 98 12.08 3.14 -9.96
N VAL A 99 10.77 3.30 -10.10
CA VAL A 99 9.92 2.45 -10.95
C VAL A 99 10.31 2.60 -12.43
N PHE A 100 10.53 3.82 -12.88
CA PHE A 100 11.00 4.09 -14.25
C PHE A 100 12.35 3.42 -14.53
N LEU A 101 13.32 3.60 -13.65
CA LEU A 101 14.66 3.00 -13.78
C LEU A 101 14.64 1.47 -13.66
N SER A 102 13.61 0.89 -13.03
CA SER A 102 13.43 -0.56 -12.99
C SER A 102 12.96 -1.15 -14.31
N GLY A 103 12.66 -0.32 -15.32
CA GLY A 103 12.30 -0.76 -16.67
C GLY A 103 10.88 -1.29 -16.79
N ILE A 104 10.00 -1.00 -15.84
CA ILE A 104 8.58 -1.39 -15.90
C ILE A 104 7.91 -0.61 -17.02
N ARG A 105 7.25 -1.31 -17.94
CA ARG A 105 6.74 -0.72 -19.18
C ARG A 105 5.56 0.21 -18.94
N GLU A 106 4.56 -0.22 -18.19
CA GLU A 106 3.36 0.55 -17.88
C GLU A 106 3.46 1.12 -16.46
N ARG A 107 3.37 2.45 -16.32
CA ARG A 107 3.54 3.18 -15.07
C ARG A 107 2.42 4.19 -14.92
N ILE A 108 1.50 3.92 -14.00
CA ILE A 108 0.25 4.66 -13.83
C ILE A 108 0.25 5.35 -12.46
N GLY A 109 -0.10 6.60 -12.41
CA GLY A 109 -0.18 7.36 -11.16
C GLY A 109 -0.52 8.82 -11.38
N TYR A 110 -0.73 9.57 -10.31
CA TYR A 110 -1.07 10.99 -10.41
C TYR A 110 0.04 11.86 -10.97
N ALA A 111 -0.31 12.84 -11.81
CA ALA A 111 0.56 13.85 -12.40
C ALA A 111 0.95 14.92 -11.37
N THR A 112 1.75 14.54 -10.36
CA THR A 112 2.13 15.42 -9.27
C THR A 112 3.64 15.59 -9.17
N LYS A 113 4.10 16.70 -8.57
CA LYS A 113 5.52 16.93 -8.24
C LYS A 113 6.48 16.68 -9.40
N ASN A 114 6.14 17.14 -10.60
CA ASN A 114 6.97 17.04 -11.82
C ASN A 114 7.39 15.62 -12.21
N ARG A 115 6.63 14.58 -11.80
CA ARG A 115 6.95 13.18 -12.07
C ARG A 115 6.28 12.61 -13.33
N THR A 116 5.51 13.41 -14.03
CA THR A 116 4.77 13.01 -15.25
C THR A 116 5.68 12.36 -16.28
N LEU A 117 6.92 12.83 -16.41
CA LEU A 117 7.94 12.26 -17.31
C LEU A 117 8.21 10.77 -17.06
N PHE A 118 8.03 10.28 -15.83
CA PHE A 118 8.26 8.88 -15.47
C PHE A 118 7.03 8.00 -15.57
N LEU A 119 5.87 8.59 -15.87
CA LEU A 119 4.61 7.88 -16.03
C LEU A 119 4.32 7.63 -17.50
N THR A 120 3.72 6.50 -17.81
CA THR A 120 3.16 6.22 -19.15
C THR A 120 1.69 6.61 -19.21
N LYS A 121 1.02 6.60 -18.05
CA LYS A 121 -0.34 7.11 -17.88
C LYS A 121 -0.38 8.02 -16.66
N ALA A 122 -0.31 9.30 -16.91
CA ALA A 122 -0.44 10.33 -15.89
C ALA A 122 -1.94 10.62 -15.66
N VAL A 123 -2.39 10.40 -14.43
CA VAL A 123 -3.77 10.66 -14.00
C VAL A 123 -3.81 12.05 -13.39
N GLU A 124 -4.79 12.85 -13.72
CA GLU A 124 -5.00 14.16 -13.11
C GLU A 124 -5.50 14.00 -11.66
N GLU A 125 -4.96 14.80 -10.76
CA GLU A 125 -5.46 14.81 -9.37
C GLU A 125 -6.87 15.41 -9.33
N PRO A 126 -7.76 14.86 -8.49
CA PRO A 126 -9.04 15.49 -8.22
C PRO A 126 -8.86 16.94 -7.76
N THR A 127 -9.62 17.86 -8.32
CA THR A 127 -9.60 19.28 -7.95
C THR A 127 -10.32 19.55 -6.63
N GLU A 128 -11.27 18.69 -6.27
CA GLU A 128 -12.03 18.75 -5.04
C GLU A 128 -11.42 17.88 -3.94
N GLU A 129 -11.68 18.23 -2.69
CA GLU A 129 -11.28 17.43 -1.54
C GLU A 129 -11.96 16.06 -1.62
N THR A 130 -11.17 15.04 -1.83
CA THR A 130 -11.64 13.67 -2.08
C THR A 130 -11.15 12.74 -0.98
N HIS A 131 -12.03 11.88 -0.46
CA HIS A 131 -11.64 10.87 0.52
C HIS A 131 -10.52 9.98 -0.04
N LYS A 132 -9.57 9.55 0.81
CA LYS A 132 -8.39 8.80 0.37
C LYS A 132 -8.69 7.51 -0.40
N VAL A 133 -9.75 6.81 -0.03
CA VAL A 133 -10.22 5.61 -0.75
C VAL A 133 -10.54 5.97 -2.21
N GLU A 134 -11.37 6.98 -2.42
CA GLU A 134 -11.77 7.44 -3.76
C GLU A 134 -10.57 7.98 -4.55
N TYR A 135 -9.66 8.67 -3.86
CA TYR A 135 -8.41 9.12 -4.46
C TYR A 135 -7.59 7.95 -5.05
N PHE A 136 -7.50 6.82 -4.34
CA PHE A 136 -6.79 5.65 -4.88
C PHE A 136 -7.60 4.94 -5.95
N LEU A 137 -8.91 4.76 -5.77
CA LEU A 137 -9.79 4.11 -6.75
C LEU A 137 -9.82 4.86 -8.09
N ASN A 138 -9.67 6.19 -8.07
CA ASN A 138 -9.59 6.98 -9.30
C ASN A 138 -8.41 6.56 -10.21
N ILE A 139 -7.27 6.15 -9.63
CA ILE A 139 -6.14 5.61 -10.41
C ILE A 139 -6.53 4.29 -11.09
N ALA A 140 -7.28 3.41 -10.40
CA ALA A 140 -7.77 2.16 -10.98
C ALA A 140 -8.74 2.43 -12.13
N ARG A 141 -9.72 3.32 -11.92
CA ARG A 141 -10.69 3.73 -12.95
C ARG A 141 -10.00 4.34 -14.16
N ALA A 142 -9.04 5.22 -13.94
CA ALA A 142 -8.23 5.78 -15.02
C ALA A 142 -7.48 4.70 -15.79
N ALA A 143 -7.10 3.59 -15.17
CA ALA A 143 -6.49 2.45 -15.85
C ALA A 143 -7.51 1.53 -16.57
N GLY A 144 -8.80 1.84 -16.51
CA GLY A 144 -9.86 1.02 -17.10
C GLY A 144 -10.30 -0.15 -16.20
N ILE A 145 -9.91 -0.14 -14.93
CA ILE A 145 -10.31 -1.16 -13.95
C ILE A 145 -11.62 -0.73 -13.29
N PRO A 146 -12.68 -1.56 -13.29
CA PRO A 146 -13.89 -1.31 -12.53
C PRO A 146 -13.57 -1.24 -11.03
N ALA A 147 -13.83 -0.11 -10.40
CA ALA A 147 -13.51 0.15 -9.01
C ALA A 147 -14.67 0.90 -8.33
N ARG A 148 -15.72 0.16 -7.95
CA ARG A 148 -16.97 0.71 -7.40
C ARG A 148 -17.05 0.58 -5.89
N ASP A 149 -16.55 -0.53 -5.34
CA ASP A 149 -16.63 -0.80 -3.91
C ASP A 149 -15.50 -0.07 -3.16
N ALA A 150 -15.89 0.87 -2.31
CA ALA A 150 -15.01 1.70 -1.51
C ALA A 150 -14.75 1.12 -0.09
N SER A 151 -15.34 -0.04 0.24
CA SER A 151 -15.13 -0.69 1.54
C SER A 151 -13.69 -1.14 1.68
N TYR A 152 -13.00 -0.69 2.73
CA TYR A 152 -11.64 -1.15 3.01
C TYR A 152 -11.65 -2.50 3.75
N GLU A 153 -10.57 -3.24 3.62
CA GLU A 153 -10.40 -4.59 4.15
C GLU A 153 -9.18 -4.63 5.08
N PHE A 154 -9.26 -5.48 6.07
CA PHE A 154 -8.15 -5.80 6.95
C PHE A 154 -8.18 -7.29 7.30
N PHE A 155 -7.07 -7.97 7.10
CA PHE A 155 -6.97 -9.43 7.27
C PHE A 155 -6.18 -9.73 8.55
N ILE A 156 -6.87 -10.26 9.55
CA ILE A 156 -6.27 -10.63 10.83
C ILE A 156 -5.81 -12.09 10.73
N GLN A 157 -4.53 -12.34 11.05
CA GLN A 157 -3.96 -13.68 11.09
C GLN A 157 -4.50 -14.48 12.27
N ASP A 158 -4.58 -15.80 12.12
CA ASP A 158 -5.00 -16.67 13.23
C ASP A 158 -4.02 -16.64 14.42
N SER A 159 -2.74 -16.36 14.16
CA SER A 159 -1.74 -16.09 15.19
C SER A 159 -2.11 -14.91 16.08
N ASP A 160 -2.56 -13.80 15.45
CA ASP A 160 -2.93 -12.58 16.18
C ASP A 160 -4.20 -12.78 16.99
N ARG A 161 -5.17 -13.50 16.43
CA ARG A 161 -6.39 -13.88 17.15
C ARG A 161 -6.07 -14.73 18.38
N ARG A 162 -5.16 -15.71 18.23
CA ARG A 162 -4.71 -16.55 19.36
C ARG A 162 -3.98 -15.70 20.41
N PHE A 163 -3.04 -14.87 19.95
CA PHE A 163 -2.27 -14.00 20.86
C PHE A 163 -3.19 -13.11 21.71
N ILE A 164 -4.18 -12.45 21.10
CA ILE A 164 -5.13 -11.59 21.83
C ILE A 164 -6.00 -12.41 22.78
N ARG A 165 -6.49 -13.57 22.37
CA ARG A 165 -7.29 -14.45 23.23
C ARG A 165 -6.49 -14.88 24.47
N ASP A 166 -5.24 -15.30 24.27
CA ASP A 166 -4.37 -15.71 25.37
C ASP A 166 -4.05 -14.54 26.31
N LEU A 167 -3.84 -13.34 25.75
CA LEU A 167 -3.60 -12.12 26.52
C LEU A 167 -4.81 -11.76 27.40
N LEU A 168 -6.02 -11.79 26.84
CA LEU A 168 -7.26 -11.52 27.58
C LEU A 168 -7.49 -12.57 28.67
N ALA A 169 -7.33 -13.85 28.35
CA ALA A 169 -7.45 -14.93 29.31
C ALA A 169 -6.47 -14.80 30.48
N LYS A 170 -5.19 -14.48 30.22
CA LYS A 170 -4.18 -14.21 31.26
C LYS A 170 -4.54 -13.00 32.15
N SER A 171 -5.32 -12.07 31.59
CA SER A 171 -5.83 -10.90 32.33
C SER A 171 -7.14 -11.18 33.07
N GLY A 172 -7.61 -12.43 33.11
CA GLY A 172 -8.87 -12.82 33.75
C GLY A 172 -10.13 -12.41 32.99
N LEU A 173 -10.00 -12.06 31.71
CA LEU A 173 -11.11 -11.67 30.84
C LEU A 173 -11.53 -12.86 29.98
N GLY A 174 -12.77 -13.31 30.15
CA GLY A 174 -13.37 -14.36 29.32
C GLY A 174 -13.98 -13.81 28.03
N ASP A 175 -14.49 -14.71 27.17
CA ASP A 175 -15.06 -14.38 25.86
C ASP A 175 -16.28 -13.43 25.94
N GLU A 176 -17.00 -13.42 27.05
CA GLU A 176 -18.16 -12.55 27.29
C GLU A 176 -17.80 -11.21 27.94
N ALA A 177 -16.51 -10.94 28.16
CA ALA A 177 -16.07 -9.71 28.81
C ALA A 177 -16.23 -8.51 27.90
N PHE A 178 -16.85 -7.44 28.41
CA PHE A 178 -16.89 -6.15 27.73
C PHE A 178 -15.52 -5.46 27.79
N VAL A 179 -14.83 -5.37 26.66
CA VAL A 179 -13.48 -4.81 26.59
C VAL A 179 -13.50 -3.45 25.89
N VAL A 180 -12.97 -2.42 26.55
CA VAL A 180 -12.77 -1.09 25.95
C VAL A 180 -11.28 -0.86 25.71
N VAL A 181 -10.93 -0.58 24.46
CA VAL A 181 -9.55 -0.22 24.07
C VAL A 181 -9.44 1.28 23.85
N ILE A 182 -8.52 1.93 24.57
CA ILE A 182 -8.30 3.37 24.48
C ILE A 182 -6.91 3.64 23.91
N CYS A 183 -6.84 4.35 22.78
CA CYS A 183 -5.62 4.76 22.10
C CYS A 183 -5.43 6.28 22.15
N PRO A 184 -4.95 6.86 23.26
CA PRO A 184 -4.88 8.32 23.45
C PRO A 184 -3.70 8.97 22.75
N GLY A 185 -2.75 8.16 22.24
CA GLY A 185 -1.52 8.60 21.61
C GLY A 185 -1.63 8.79 20.09
N GLY A 186 -0.61 9.40 19.50
CA GLY A 186 -0.45 9.57 18.06
C GLY A 186 0.88 10.21 17.71
N ASN A 187 1.37 9.98 16.49
CA ASN A 187 2.63 10.57 16.00
C ASN A 187 2.51 12.08 15.74
N TRP A 188 1.30 12.57 15.54
CA TRP A 188 1.03 13.98 15.26
C TRP A 188 0.30 14.62 16.44
N ASN A 189 0.89 15.67 17.02
CA ASN A 189 0.37 16.34 18.23
C ASN A 189 -1.12 16.70 18.17
N PRO A 190 -1.66 17.27 17.07
CA PRO A 190 -3.09 17.60 16.98
C PRO A 190 -4.03 16.39 17.05
N LYS A 191 -3.52 15.16 16.89
CA LYS A 191 -4.29 13.92 17.01
C LYS A 191 -4.15 13.24 18.37
N ARG A 192 -3.38 13.83 19.29
CA ARG A 192 -3.26 13.31 20.66
C ARG A 192 -4.34 13.90 21.54
N TRP A 193 -4.81 13.13 22.48
CA TRP A 193 -5.66 13.69 23.53
C TRP A 193 -4.86 14.72 24.31
N PRO A 194 -5.48 15.88 24.65
CA PRO A 194 -4.83 16.87 25.50
C PRO A 194 -4.57 16.26 26.88
N ARG A 195 -3.47 16.67 27.49
CA ARG A 195 -3.11 16.31 28.87
C ARG A 195 -3.90 17.16 29.84
#